data_9f846f7db563b9d259afc2ad62c27451
#
_entry.id   9f846f7db563b9d259afc2ad62c27451
#
_cell.length_a   1.000
_cell.length_b   1.000
_cell.length_c   1.000
_cell.angle_alpha   90.00
_cell.angle_beta   90.00
_cell.angle_gamma   90.00
#
_symmetry.space_group_name_H-M   'P 1'
#
loop_
_entity.id
_entity.type
_entity.pdbx_description
1 polymer ?
#
loop_
_entity_poly.entity_id
_entity_poly.type
_entity_poly.pdbx_seq_one_letter_code
_entity_poly.pdbx_strand_id
1 'polypeptide(L)'
;MARLSKDYGFKPGSIKSKSTQSYTRGLTTACIRAVNRYHDRETCFPASETYNAATGRSGDILGIVDAIVMEVAPVPRNRWVQACGRDWQSHITKMADYDHINRVRQVLCNPTHSLELWGWAQYPGFTKGGGRAKTMFWYPRVQIITLDFILGQEPPRFVRFWEA
;
A
#
# COMPACT_ATOMS: atom_id res chain seq x y z
N MET A 1 17.23 12.28 0.43
CA MET A 1 16.35 11.10 0.57
C MET A 1 16.37 10.68 2.03
N ALA A 2 15.20 10.59 2.69
CA ALA A 2 15.11 10.16 4.07
C ALA A 2 15.63 8.72 4.21
N ARG A 3 16.38 8.45 5.25
CA ARG A 3 16.93 7.11 5.57
C ARG A 3 15.83 6.28 6.21
N LEU A 4 14.98 5.70 5.39
CA LEU A 4 13.78 4.95 5.78
C LEU A 4 13.99 3.86 6.82
N SER A 5 15.13 3.18 6.78
CA SER A 5 15.36 2.01 7.64
C SER A 5 15.56 2.35 9.11
N LYS A 6 15.98 3.58 9.45
CA LYS A 6 16.29 3.94 10.84
C LYS A 6 15.05 4.49 11.55
N ASP A 7 14.22 5.24 10.83
CA ASP A 7 13.07 5.93 11.41
C ASP A 7 11.80 5.06 11.39
N TYR A 8 11.67 4.14 10.41
CA TYR A 8 10.47 3.30 10.25
C TYR A 8 10.71 1.79 10.47
N GLY A 9 11.94 1.37 10.81
CA GLY A 9 12.26 0.02 11.25
C GLY A 9 12.15 -1.09 10.20
N PHE A 10 12.06 -0.78 8.90
CA PHE A 10 11.93 -1.77 7.83
C PHE A 10 13.29 -2.33 7.41
N LYS A 11 13.60 -3.54 7.86
CA LYS A 11 14.76 -4.32 7.40
C LYS A 11 14.28 -5.49 6.53
N PRO A 12 15.03 -5.86 5.47
CA PRO A 12 14.75 -7.08 4.73
C PRO A 12 14.72 -8.28 5.69
N GLY A 13 13.71 -9.13 5.54
CA GLY A 13 13.55 -10.31 6.39
C GLY A 13 12.96 -10.07 7.77
N SER A 14 12.57 -8.85 8.13
CA SER A 14 11.92 -8.55 9.42
C SER A 14 10.51 -9.13 9.54
N ILE A 15 9.85 -9.39 8.43
CA ILE A 15 8.53 -10.00 8.35
C ILE A 15 8.65 -11.37 7.71
N LYS A 16 8.38 -12.43 8.49
CA LYS A 16 8.34 -13.79 7.97
C LYS A 16 7.02 -14.03 7.27
N SER A 17 7.05 -14.33 5.99
CA SER A 17 5.87 -14.67 5.20
C SER A 17 6.13 -15.89 4.32
N LYS A 18 5.08 -16.66 4.07
CA LYS A 18 5.10 -17.86 3.20
C LYS A 18 4.98 -17.51 1.71
N SER A 19 4.52 -16.31 1.36
CA SER A 19 4.35 -15.85 -0.02
C SER A 19 4.78 -14.40 -0.19
N THR A 20 5.14 -13.99 -1.41
CA THR A 20 5.52 -12.61 -1.73
C THR A 20 4.35 -11.65 -1.48
N GLN A 21 3.12 -12.02 -1.85
CA GLN A 21 1.93 -11.21 -1.64
C GLN A 21 1.65 -10.96 -0.15
N SER A 22 1.67 -12.01 0.67
CA SER A 22 1.53 -11.88 2.12
C SER A 22 2.66 -11.04 2.74
N TYR A 23 3.86 -11.09 2.16
CA TYR A 23 4.99 -10.30 2.63
C TYR A 23 4.82 -8.80 2.33
N THR A 24 4.48 -8.43 1.10
CA THR A 24 4.26 -7.02 0.72
C THR A 24 3.10 -6.39 1.47
N ARG A 25 2.01 -7.12 1.69
CA ARG A 25 0.90 -6.70 2.53
C ARG A 25 1.34 -6.47 3.99
N GLY A 26 2.11 -7.40 4.55
CA GLY A 26 2.68 -7.25 5.88
C GLY A 26 3.58 -6.02 6.02
N LEU A 27 4.43 -5.76 5.02
CA LEU A 27 5.26 -4.56 4.95
C LEU A 27 4.40 -3.29 4.90
N THR A 28 3.37 -3.26 4.06
CA THR A 28 2.47 -2.12 3.92
C THR A 28 1.75 -1.80 5.24
N THR A 29 1.16 -2.80 5.87
CA THR A 29 0.49 -2.65 7.16
C THR A 29 1.44 -2.14 8.25
N ALA A 30 2.65 -2.71 8.33
CA ALA A 30 3.66 -2.30 9.30
C ALA A 30 4.15 -0.87 9.04
N CYS A 31 4.31 -0.48 7.75
CA CYS A 31 4.69 0.86 7.35
C CYS A 31 3.63 1.90 7.76
N ILE A 32 2.38 1.66 7.42
CA ILE A 32 1.26 2.55 7.78
C ILE A 32 1.18 2.73 9.29
N ARG A 33 1.26 1.64 10.07
CA ARG A 33 1.26 1.71 11.53
C ARG A 33 2.43 2.54 12.08
N ALA A 34 3.63 2.39 11.51
CA ALA A 34 4.80 3.14 11.96
C ALA A 34 4.68 4.63 11.65
N VAL A 35 4.23 4.98 10.44
CA VAL A 35 3.99 6.38 10.03
C VAL A 35 2.92 7.02 10.90
N ASN A 36 1.80 6.35 11.10
CA ASN A 36 0.70 6.89 11.89
C ASN A 36 1.07 7.06 13.36
N ARG A 37 1.83 6.12 13.93
CA ARG A 37 2.38 6.29 15.29
C ARG A 37 3.33 7.49 15.40
N TYR A 38 4.16 7.71 14.40
CA TYR A 38 5.07 8.86 14.37
C TYR A 38 4.31 10.20 14.31
N HIS A 39 3.13 10.22 13.68
CA HIS A 39 2.27 11.39 13.57
C HIS A 39 1.13 11.44 14.61
N ASP A 40 1.17 10.59 15.63
CA ASP A 40 0.12 10.47 16.66
C ASP A 40 -1.30 10.29 16.07
N ARG A 41 -1.38 9.57 14.94
CA ARG A 41 -2.66 9.25 14.29
C ARG A 41 -3.21 7.94 14.85
N GLU A 42 -4.41 7.98 15.37
CA GLU A 42 -5.13 6.77 15.72
C GLU A 42 -5.54 6.00 14.45
N THR A 43 -5.21 4.71 14.41
CA THR A 43 -5.36 3.87 13.23
C THR A 43 -6.02 2.55 13.58
N CYS A 44 -7.08 2.22 12.86
CA CYS A 44 -7.74 0.93 12.91
C CYS A 44 -7.62 0.22 11.56
N PHE A 45 -7.49 -1.10 11.59
CA PHE A 45 -7.53 -1.97 10.41
C PHE A 45 -8.80 -2.84 10.49
N PRO A 46 -9.96 -2.30 10.07
CA PRO A 46 -11.24 -2.99 10.25
C PRO A 46 -11.39 -4.20 9.33
N ALA A 47 -10.71 -4.19 8.19
CA ALA A 47 -10.77 -5.28 7.23
C ALA A 47 -9.41 -5.52 6.57
N SER A 48 -9.11 -6.78 6.37
CA SER A 48 -8.06 -7.31 5.50
C SER A 48 -8.69 -8.38 4.63
N GLU A 49 -7.98 -8.90 3.62
CA GLU A 49 -8.46 -9.97 2.74
C GLU A 49 -9.49 -10.90 3.38
N THR A 50 -10.57 -11.17 2.65
CA THR A 50 -11.59 -12.14 3.10
C THR A 50 -11.13 -13.56 2.77
N TYR A 51 -11.10 -14.41 3.79
CA TYR A 51 -10.90 -15.85 3.59
C TYR A 51 -12.23 -16.50 3.26
N ASN A 52 -12.31 -17.15 2.11
CA ASN A 52 -13.48 -17.97 1.76
C ASN A 52 -13.22 -19.42 2.17
N ALA A 53 -13.86 -19.84 3.25
CA ALA A 53 -13.69 -21.19 3.80
C ALA A 53 -14.11 -22.30 2.83
N ALA A 54 -15.10 -22.06 1.95
CA ALA A 54 -15.58 -23.05 0.99
C ALA A 54 -14.57 -23.32 -0.15
N THR A 55 -13.79 -22.31 -0.53
CA THR A 55 -12.79 -22.44 -1.60
C THR A 55 -11.37 -22.57 -1.08
N GLY A 56 -11.14 -22.37 0.22
CA GLY A 56 -9.79 -22.32 0.82
C GLY A 56 -8.92 -21.15 0.32
N ARG A 57 -9.52 -20.15 -0.30
CA ARG A 57 -8.79 -19.02 -0.92
C ARG A 57 -9.07 -17.72 -0.20
N SER A 58 -8.03 -16.88 -0.06
CA SER A 58 -8.19 -15.47 0.29
C SER A 58 -8.49 -14.67 -0.97
N GLY A 59 -9.41 -13.72 -0.86
CA GLY A 59 -9.73 -12.79 -1.94
C GLY A 59 -9.57 -11.35 -1.49
N ASP A 60 -9.14 -10.49 -2.41
CA ASP A 60 -9.08 -9.06 -2.19
C ASP A 60 -10.46 -8.50 -1.83
N ILE A 61 -10.52 -7.50 -0.99
CA ILE A 61 -11.76 -6.79 -0.68
C ILE A 61 -12.25 -6.11 -1.95
N LEU A 62 -13.51 -6.35 -2.33
CA LEU A 62 -14.08 -5.95 -3.62
C LEU A 62 -13.25 -6.43 -4.84
N GLY A 63 -12.34 -7.39 -4.67
CA GLY A 63 -11.43 -7.85 -5.70
C GLY A 63 -10.34 -6.86 -6.11
N ILE A 64 -10.16 -5.74 -5.42
CA ILE A 64 -9.22 -4.67 -5.81
C ILE A 64 -8.29 -4.17 -4.70
N VAL A 65 -8.53 -4.51 -3.43
CA VAL A 65 -7.67 -4.08 -2.32
C VAL A 65 -7.41 -5.19 -1.31
N ASP A 66 -6.25 -5.15 -0.69
CA ASP A 66 -5.83 -6.10 0.35
C ASP A 66 -6.30 -5.69 1.76
N ALA A 67 -6.47 -4.40 2.00
CA ALA A 67 -6.84 -3.90 3.32
C ALA A 67 -7.57 -2.56 3.28
N ILE A 68 -8.40 -2.32 4.28
CA ILE A 68 -8.95 -1.01 4.62
C ILE A 68 -8.28 -0.53 5.90
N VAL A 69 -7.85 0.73 5.89
CA VAL A 69 -7.24 1.41 7.03
C VAL A 69 -8.09 2.62 7.37
N MET A 70 -8.58 2.70 8.59
CA MET A 70 -9.31 3.85 9.10
C MET A 70 -8.38 4.70 9.94
N GLU A 71 -8.25 5.96 9.58
CA GLU A 71 -7.55 6.99 10.37
C GLU A 71 -8.61 7.89 11.01
N VAL A 72 -8.55 8.02 12.35
CA VAL A 72 -9.60 8.71 13.10
C VAL A 72 -9.23 10.17 13.36
N ALA A 73 -7.95 10.45 13.57
CA ALA A 73 -7.46 11.79 13.87
C ALA A 73 -6.22 12.12 13.01
N PRO A 74 -5.92 13.41 12.72
CA PRO A 74 -6.72 14.62 13.02
C PRO A 74 -7.91 14.81 12.06
N VAL A 75 -7.89 14.18 10.89
CA VAL A 75 -8.98 14.20 9.90
C VAL A 75 -9.38 12.76 9.61
N PRO A 76 -10.63 12.38 9.89
CA PRO A 76 -11.09 11.03 9.60
C PRO A 76 -10.99 10.71 8.10
N ARG A 77 -10.35 9.59 7.77
CA ARG A 77 -10.30 9.09 6.38
C ARG A 77 -10.21 7.57 6.34
N ASN A 78 -10.69 6.99 5.26
CA ASN A 78 -10.57 5.57 4.98
C ASN A 78 -9.62 5.36 3.80
N ARG A 79 -8.55 4.65 4.03
CA ARG A 79 -7.56 4.30 3.02
C ARG A 79 -7.83 2.88 2.53
N TRP A 80 -8.09 2.74 1.25
CA TRP A 80 -8.28 1.47 0.57
C TRP A 80 -6.97 1.10 -0.10
N VAL A 81 -6.32 0.06 0.40
CA VAL A 81 -4.90 -0.21 0.13
C VAL A 81 -4.73 -1.51 -0.62
N GLN A 82 -4.11 -1.45 -1.80
CA GLN A 82 -3.60 -2.60 -2.54
C GLN A 82 -2.08 -2.64 -2.41
N ALA A 83 -1.53 -3.79 -1.99
CA ALA A 83 -0.09 -4.00 -1.88
C ALA A 83 0.41 -4.93 -2.98
N CYS A 84 1.51 -4.58 -3.63
CA CYS A 84 2.11 -5.40 -4.67
C CYS A 84 3.64 -5.40 -4.60
N GLY A 85 4.25 -6.33 -5.31
CA GLY A 85 5.68 -6.37 -5.57
C GLY A 85 6.01 -5.64 -6.87
N ARG A 86 6.53 -6.41 -7.84
CA ARG A 86 6.94 -5.88 -9.15
C ARG A 86 5.79 -5.81 -10.17
N ASP A 87 4.67 -6.41 -9.87
CA ASP A 87 3.49 -6.57 -10.72
C ASP A 87 2.53 -5.37 -10.70
N TRP A 88 3.09 -4.18 -10.49
CA TRP A 88 2.40 -2.90 -10.40
C TRP A 88 1.35 -2.69 -11.49
N GLN A 89 1.77 -2.87 -12.76
CA GLN A 89 0.92 -2.59 -13.90
C GLN A 89 -0.28 -3.55 -13.98
N SER A 90 -0.12 -4.80 -13.54
CA SER A 90 -1.22 -5.76 -13.54
C SER A 90 -2.36 -5.35 -12.59
N HIS A 91 -2.03 -4.74 -11.45
CA HIS A 91 -3.04 -4.20 -10.52
C HIS A 91 -3.78 -3.01 -11.11
N ILE A 92 -3.07 -2.10 -11.81
CA ILE A 92 -3.71 -0.97 -12.50
C ILE A 92 -4.63 -1.48 -13.60
N THR A 93 -4.16 -2.40 -14.44
CA THR A 93 -4.98 -3.02 -15.50
C THR A 93 -6.22 -3.69 -14.92
N LYS A 94 -6.08 -4.42 -13.81
CA LYS A 94 -7.21 -5.05 -13.11
C LYS A 94 -8.22 -4.01 -12.61
N MET A 95 -7.77 -2.90 -12.03
CA MET A 95 -8.66 -1.82 -11.56
C MET A 95 -9.39 -1.11 -12.71
N ALA A 96 -8.78 -1.07 -13.90
CA ALA A 96 -9.36 -0.49 -15.12
C ALA A 96 -10.29 -1.44 -15.86
N ASP A 97 -10.28 -2.72 -15.53
CA ASP A 97 -11.12 -3.74 -16.15
C ASP A 97 -12.61 -3.46 -15.91
N TYR A 98 -13.44 -3.87 -16.89
CA TYR A 98 -14.89 -3.69 -16.88
C TYR A 98 -15.55 -4.19 -15.58
N ASP A 99 -15.11 -5.34 -15.07
CA ASP A 99 -15.67 -5.95 -13.86
C ASP A 99 -15.26 -5.21 -12.57
N HIS A 100 -14.17 -4.44 -12.59
CA HIS A 100 -13.61 -3.79 -11.41
C HIS A 100 -13.79 -2.28 -11.37
N ILE A 101 -13.93 -1.62 -12.54
CA ILE A 101 -14.04 -0.15 -12.62
C ILE A 101 -15.21 0.40 -11.78
N ASN A 102 -16.34 -0.31 -11.73
CA ASN A 102 -17.47 0.11 -10.92
C ASN A 102 -17.18 0.03 -9.42
N ARG A 103 -16.35 -0.91 -8.99
CA ARG A 103 -15.89 -1.03 -7.60
C ARG A 103 -14.92 0.10 -7.24
N VAL A 104 -14.04 0.48 -8.17
CA VAL A 104 -13.19 1.67 -8.02
C VAL A 104 -14.06 2.92 -7.85
N ARG A 105 -15.09 3.09 -8.69
CA ARG A 105 -16.05 4.19 -8.56
C ARG A 105 -16.75 4.20 -7.21
N GLN A 106 -17.22 3.04 -6.73
CA GLN A 106 -17.86 2.91 -5.41
C GLN A 106 -16.94 3.32 -4.27
N VAL A 107 -15.65 2.96 -4.33
CA VAL A 107 -14.67 3.40 -3.33
C VAL A 107 -14.47 4.90 -3.40
N LEU A 108 -14.27 5.46 -4.59
CA LEU A 108 -13.89 6.86 -4.79
C LEU A 108 -15.08 7.85 -4.78
N CYS A 109 -16.32 7.37 -4.72
CA CYS A 109 -17.49 8.27 -4.60
C CYS A 109 -17.58 8.97 -3.23
N ASN A 110 -16.91 8.45 -2.20
CA ASN A 110 -16.84 9.07 -0.90
C ASN A 110 -15.55 9.92 -0.79
N PRO A 111 -15.67 11.25 -0.56
CA PRO A 111 -14.51 12.14 -0.51
C PRO A 111 -13.54 11.88 0.65
N THR A 112 -13.97 11.12 1.67
CA THR A 112 -13.09 10.70 2.77
C THR A 112 -12.32 9.42 2.46
N HIS A 113 -12.53 8.81 1.29
CA HIS A 113 -11.83 7.62 0.85
C HIS A 113 -10.62 7.98 -0.02
N SER A 114 -9.51 7.28 0.18
CA SER A 114 -8.40 7.22 -0.77
C SER A 114 -8.22 5.78 -1.26
N LEU A 115 -7.92 5.60 -2.52
CA LEU A 115 -7.48 4.32 -3.08
C LEU A 115 -5.99 4.40 -3.39
N GLU A 116 -5.22 3.49 -2.83
CA GLU A 116 -3.77 3.54 -2.82
C GLU A 116 -3.17 2.23 -3.31
N LEU A 117 -2.21 2.34 -4.24
CA LEU A 117 -1.39 1.21 -4.68
C LEU A 117 0.01 1.35 -4.09
N TRP A 118 0.40 0.36 -3.27
CA TRP A 118 1.68 0.29 -2.58
C TRP A 118 2.58 -0.77 -3.22
N GLY A 119 3.51 -0.34 -4.05
CA GLY A 119 4.50 -1.22 -4.67
C GLY A 119 5.80 -1.26 -3.88
N TRP A 120 6.33 -2.47 -3.65
CA TRP A 120 7.53 -2.69 -2.88
C TRP A 120 8.69 -3.16 -3.75
N ALA A 121 9.83 -2.50 -3.60
CA ALA A 121 11.07 -2.91 -4.25
C ALA A 121 12.26 -2.83 -3.28
N GLN A 122 13.27 -3.63 -3.54
CA GLN A 122 14.50 -3.61 -2.77
C GLN A 122 15.52 -2.68 -3.41
N TYR A 123 16.12 -1.84 -2.59
CA TYR A 123 17.23 -0.98 -2.99
C TYR A 123 18.37 -1.07 -1.98
N PRO A 124 19.63 -0.90 -2.42
CA PRO A 124 20.76 -0.82 -1.50
C PRO A 124 20.60 0.40 -0.58
N GLY A 125 20.87 0.22 0.69
CA GLY A 125 20.98 1.33 1.63
C GLY A 125 22.18 2.23 1.33
N PHE A 126 22.38 3.25 2.16
CA PHE A 126 23.55 4.13 2.08
C PHE A 126 24.45 3.93 3.30
N THR A 127 25.76 3.96 3.08
CA THR A 127 26.76 4.00 4.13
C THR A 127 26.79 5.40 4.77
N LYS A 128 27.46 5.53 5.93
CA LYS A 128 27.67 6.86 6.57
C LYS A 128 28.40 7.86 5.64
N GLY A 129 29.25 7.37 4.73
CA GLY A 129 29.95 8.18 3.74
C GLY A 129 29.19 8.45 2.45
N GLY A 130 27.89 8.10 2.37
CA GLY A 130 27.04 8.35 1.20
C GLY A 130 27.13 7.28 0.10
N GLY A 131 28.04 6.33 0.19
CA GLY A 131 28.13 5.20 -0.76
C GLY A 131 27.01 4.19 -0.60
N ARG A 132 26.85 3.31 -1.61
CA ARG A 132 25.85 2.22 -1.55
C ARG A 132 26.29 1.16 -0.53
N ALA A 133 25.38 0.80 0.37
CA ALA A 133 25.60 -0.31 1.30
C ALA A 133 25.31 -1.66 0.62
N LYS A 134 25.94 -2.75 1.13
CA LYS A 134 25.61 -4.11 0.69
C LYS A 134 24.23 -4.56 1.16
N THR A 135 23.71 -3.98 2.24
CA THR A 135 22.40 -4.31 2.79
C THR A 135 21.28 -3.73 1.93
N MET A 136 20.37 -4.59 1.51
CA MET A 136 19.18 -4.20 0.77
C MET A 136 18.05 -3.87 1.74
N PHE A 137 17.27 -2.84 1.41
CA PHE A 137 16.09 -2.41 2.15
C PHE A 137 14.88 -2.38 1.25
N TRP A 138 13.73 -2.66 1.83
CA TRP A 138 12.44 -2.52 1.16
C TRP A 138 11.97 -1.08 1.20
N TYR A 139 11.62 -0.54 0.05
CA TYR A 139 11.09 0.81 -0.10
C TYR A 139 9.73 0.76 -0.77
N PRO A 140 8.72 1.44 -0.19
CA PRO A 140 7.43 1.57 -0.82
C PRO A 140 7.44 2.69 -1.87
N ARG A 141 6.75 2.44 -2.95
CA ARG A 141 6.29 3.43 -3.91
C ARG A 141 4.78 3.49 -3.78
N VAL A 142 4.22 4.65 -3.47
CA VAL A 142 2.79 4.82 -3.26
C VAL A 142 2.21 5.67 -4.38
N GLN A 143 1.20 5.15 -5.01
CA GLN A 143 0.40 5.87 -6.01
C GLN A 143 -1.01 6.05 -5.49
N ILE A 144 -1.51 7.28 -5.53
CA ILE A 144 -2.93 7.56 -5.33
C ILE A 144 -3.64 7.25 -6.63
N ILE A 145 -4.65 6.40 -6.53
CA ILE A 145 -5.48 6.00 -7.65
C ILE A 145 -6.71 6.90 -7.68
N THR A 146 -6.87 7.62 -8.77
CA THR A 146 -8.06 8.43 -9.06
C THR A 146 -8.83 7.79 -10.19
N LEU A 147 -10.08 8.17 -10.37
CA LEU A 147 -10.88 7.68 -11.49
C LEU A 147 -10.32 8.19 -12.82
N ASP A 148 -9.89 9.46 -12.87
CA ASP A 148 -9.33 10.07 -14.08
C ASP A 148 -8.03 9.39 -14.51
N PHE A 149 -7.19 8.99 -13.54
CA PHE A 149 -6.01 8.17 -13.85
C PHE A 149 -6.38 6.81 -14.46
N ILE A 150 -7.35 6.09 -13.85
CA ILE A 150 -7.81 4.77 -14.36
C ILE A 150 -8.43 4.88 -15.74
N LEU A 151 -9.09 5.99 -16.05
CA LEU A 151 -9.67 6.29 -17.37
C LEU A 151 -8.64 6.85 -18.37
N GLY A 152 -7.38 6.99 -17.98
CA GLY A 152 -6.33 7.54 -18.85
C GLY A 152 -6.41 9.05 -19.09
N GLN A 153 -7.14 9.79 -18.27
CA GLN A 153 -7.35 11.23 -18.39
C GLN A 153 -6.31 12.06 -17.64
N GLU A 154 -5.59 11.46 -16.70
CA GLU A 154 -4.50 12.11 -15.97
C GLU A 154 -3.28 11.19 -15.79
N PRO A 155 -2.08 11.77 -15.58
CA PRO A 155 -0.88 10.98 -15.31
C PRO A 155 -0.92 10.38 -13.89
N PRO A 156 -0.09 9.35 -13.61
CA PRO A 156 -0.01 8.73 -12.30
C PRO A 156 0.49 9.72 -11.24
N ARG A 157 -0.23 9.81 -10.12
CA ARG A 157 0.12 10.63 -8.97
C ARG A 157 0.85 9.82 -7.91
N PHE A 158 2.15 10.01 -7.80
CA PHE A 158 2.95 9.40 -6.74
C PHE A 158 3.08 10.33 -5.54
N VAL A 159 3.00 9.76 -4.36
CA VAL A 159 3.20 10.46 -3.10
C VAL A 159 4.28 9.77 -2.28
N ARG A 160 4.87 10.50 -1.35
CA ARG A 160 5.75 9.89 -0.36
C ARG A 160 4.88 9.07 0.61
N PHE A 161 5.36 7.90 1.01
CA PHE A 161 4.56 6.99 1.84
C PHE A 161 4.16 7.58 3.22
N TRP A 162 4.88 8.59 3.71
CA TRP A 162 4.53 9.33 4.93
C TRP A 162 3.54 10.47 4.70
N GLU A 163 3.23 10.79 3.45
CA GLU A 163 2.23 11.78 3.02
C GLU A 163 0.92 11.11 2.57
N ALA A 164 0.97 9.78 2.34
CA ALA A 164 -0.17 9.00 1.89
C ALA A 164 -1.25 8.86 2.98
#